data_2390c3a1315df08cf96a1ef70ec24657
#
_entry.id   2390c3a1315df08cf96a1ef70ec24657
#
_cell.length_a   1.000
_cell.length_b   1.000
_cell.length_c   1.000
_cell.angle_alpha   90.00
_cell.angle_beta   90.00
_cell.angle_gamma   90.00
#
_symmetry.space_group_name_H-M   'P 1'
#
loop_
_entity.id
_entity.type
_entity.pdbx_description
1 polymer ?
#
loop_
_entity_poly.entity_id
_entity_poly.type
_entity_poly.pdbx_seq_one_letter_code
_entity_poly.pdbx_strand_id
1 'polypeptide(L)'
;MAEYFTAADAELTRRIGIVNLHDDFPAAILKQRFDGVYDSLRAYWLPRFRAGGVGVVVAAVFTPSIYFPDAALRHAVWSLDALLAEIDDNRNDIELARSVADVERINRQGKVAVLLALEGAEPLGQDLSALRLLHRLGLRMLSLTWARRTLFGVGDWEHDDRGGLTAIGRRAVAEMNRLGVVVDVSHASDETARDILEASAKPVIASHANARALRNHPRNLTDEVIRAIASSGGVVGAVAVANFISEE
;
A
#
# COMPACT_ATOMS: atom_id res chain seq x y z
N MET A 1 -3.95 13.96 -22.63
CA MET A 1 -4.11 12.61 -21.99
C MET A 1 -5.04 11.66 -22.76
N ALA A 2 -5.81 12.12 -23.71
CA ALA A 2 -6.73 11.27 -24.48
C ALA A 2 -6.09 10.48 -25.64
N GLU A 3 -4.86 10.76 -26.01
CA GLU A 3 -4.20 10.14 -27.19
C GLU A 3 -3.56 8.76 -26.92
N TYR A 4 -3.36 8.38 -25.66
CA TYR A 4 -2.61 7.17 -25.28
C TYR A 4 -3.48 6.03 -24.73
N PHE A 5 -4.78 6.26 -24.49
CA PHE A 5 -5.70 5.25 -23.97
C PHE A 5 -6.87 5.08 -24.94
N THR A 6 -6.87 3.98 -25.67
CA THR A 6 -7.84 3.69 -26.72
C THR A 6 -9.08 2.96 -26.18
N ALA A 7 -10.13 2.87 -27.00
CA ALA A 7 -11.30 2.04 -26.66
C ALA A 7 -10.94 0.56 -26.49
N ALA A 8 -9.91 0.07 -27.22
CA ALA A 8 -9.40 -1.30 -27.08
C ALA A 8 -8.70 -1.51 -25.73
N ASP A 9 -7.95 -0.51 -25.24
CA ASP A 9 -7.32 -0.56 -23.93
C ASP A 9 -8.36 -0.57 -22.81
N ALA A 10 -9.41 0.25 -22.94
CA ALA A 10 -10.53 0.25 -21.99
C ALA A 10 -11.28 -1.09 -21.95
N GLU A 11 -11.44 -1.76 -23.11
CA GLU A 11 -12.04 -3.10 -23.16
C GLU A 11 -11.13 -4.15 -22.54
N LEU A 12 -9.82 -4.08 -22.82
CA LEU A 12 -8.84 -4.98 -22.24
C LEU A 12 -8.82 -4.86 -20.72
N THR A 13 -8.71 -3.64 -20.16
CA THR A 13 -8.67 -3.42 -18.71
C THR A 13 -9.94 -3.88 -18.00
N ARG A 14 -11.11 -3.69 -18.63
CA ARG A 14 -12.37 -4.23 -18.10
C ARG A 14 -12.41 -5.76 -18.10
N ARG A 15 -11.83 -6.40 -19.11
CA ARG A 15 -11.81 -7.85 -19.23
C ARG A 15 -10.84 -8.53 -18.27
N ILE A 16 -9.63 -7.97 -18.09
CA ILE A 16 -8.61 -8.53 -17.21
C ILE A 16 -8.77 -8.10 -15.75
N GLY A 17 -9.42 -6.95 -15.52
CA GLY A 17 -9.48 -6.28 -14.21
C GLY A 17 -8.13 -5.68 -13.81
N ILE A 18 -8.16 -4.46 -13.31
CA ILE A 18 -6.95 -3.81 -12.77
C ILE A 18 -6.96 -3.93 -11.24
N VAL A 19 -5.83 -4.38 -10.72
CA VAL A 19 -5.53 -4.31 -9.29
C VAL A 19 -4.53 -3.17 -9.08
N ASN A 20 -5.00 -2.07 -8.49
CA ASN A 20 -4.15 -0.98 -8.05
C ASN A 20 -3.61 -1.32 -6.65
N LEU A 21 -2.34 -1.74 -6.57
CA LEU A 21 -1.73 -2.23 -5.33
C LEU A 21 -1.29 -1.10 -4.37
N HIS A 22 -1.38 0.17 -4.80
CA HIS A 22 -1.05 1.31 -3.96
C HIS A 22 -1.70 2.58 -4.50
N ASP A 23 -2.48 3.26 -3.64
CA ASP A 23 -3.08 4.54 -3.98
C ASP A 23 -3.21 5.42 -2.73
N ASP A 24 -2.71 6.65 -2.83
CA ASP A 24 -2.65 7.64 -1.74
C ASP A 24 -3.95 8.43 -1.55
N PHE A 25 -5.05 8.02 -2.18
CA PHE A 25 -6.31 8.76 -2.08
C PHE A 25 -6.81 8.96 -0.64
N PRO A 26 -6.49 8.12 0.36
CA PRO A 26 -6.86 8.39 1.76
C PRO A 26 -6.31 9.71 2.29
N ALA A 27 -5.07 10.07 1.90
CA ALA A 27 -4.47 11.34 2.29
C ALA A 27 -5.20 12.54 1.66
N ALA A 28 -5.64 12.41 0.40
CA ALA A 28 -6.42 13.44 -0.27
C ALA A 28 -7.81 13.59 0.37
N ILE A 29 -8.48 12.48 0.71
CA ILE A 29 -9.77 12.48 1.42
C ILE A 29 -9.64 13.19 2.76
N LEU A 30 -8.64 12.84 3.58
CA LEU A 30 -8.43 13.48 4.88
C LEU A 30 -8.20 14.98 4.73
N LYS A 31 -7.33 15.39 3.78
CA LYS A 31 -7.09 16.82 3.52
C LYS A 31 -8.37 17.54 3.16
N GLN A 32 -9.15 17.00 2.23
CA GLN A 32 -10.41 17.61 1.79
C GLN A 32 -11.44 17.68 2.91
N ARG A 33 -11.49 16.69 3.80
CA ARG A 33 -12.35 16.71 4.99
C ARG A 33 -11.97 17.83 5.95
N PHE A 34 -10.69 18.12 6.14
CA PHE A 34 -10.25 19.31 6.90
C PHE A 34 -10.64 20.62 6.22
N ASP A 35 -10.76 20.63 4.90
CA ASP A 35 -11.26 21.77 4.11
C ASP A 35 -12.81 21.81 4.04
N GLY A 36 -13.52 20.92 4.75
CA GLY A 36 -14.99 20.86 4.80
C GLY A 36 -15.64 20.12 3.62
N VAL A 37 -14.88 19.35 2.84
CA VAL A 37 -15.39 18.55 1.70
C VAL A 37 -15.56 17.09 2.12
N TYR A 38 -16.77 16.52 1.93
CA TYR A 38 -17.17 15.21 2.44
C TYR A 38 -17.68 14.23 1.39
N ASP A 39 -17.47 14.47 0.10
CA ASP A 39 -17.91 13.57 -0.99
C ASP A 39 -16.82 13.38 -2.04
N SER A 40 -15.59 13.34 -1.57
CA SER A 40 -14.40 13.27 -2.40
C SER A 40 -14.31 11.97 -3.19
N LEU A 41 -14.66 10.87 -2.56
CA LEU A 41 -14.61 9.54 -3.17
C LEU A 41 -15.56 9.46 -4.38
N ARG A 42 -16.81 9.90 -4.24
CA ARG A 42 -17.81 9.92 -5.30
C ARG A 42 -17.46 10.89 -6.41
N ALA A 43 -17.08 12.12 -6.01
CA ALA A 43 -16.87 13.20 -6.95
C ALA A 43 -15.62 13.02 -7.81
N TYR A 44 -14.58 12.37 -7.24
CA TYR A 44 -13.26 12.38 -7.86
C TYR A 44 -12.71 10.98 -8.14
N TRP A 45 -12.73 10.05 -7.17
CA TRP A 45 -12.00 8.79 -7.27
C TRP A 45 -12.78 7.68 -7.97
N LEU A 46 -14.05 7.49 -7.61
CA LEU A 46 -14.88 6.45 -8.24
C LEU A 46 -14.99 6.58 -9.76
N PRO A 47 -15.17 7.80 -10.35
CA PRO A 47 -15.17 7.94 -11.81
C PRO A 47 -13.84 7.50 -12.44
N ARG A 48 -12.70 7.75 -11.77
CA ARG A 48 -11.36 7.36 -12.27
C ARG A 48 -11.13 5.87 -12.15
N PHE A 49 -11.50 5.25 -11.04
CA PHE A 49 -11.42 3.80 -10.89
C PHE A 49 -12.24 3.08 -11.95
N ARG A 50 -13.45 3.55 -12.21
CA ARG A 50 -14.30 2.98 -13.27
C ARG A 50 -13.72 3.17 -14.66
N ALA A 51 -13.24 4.37 -14.97
CA ALA A 51 -12.62 4.66 -16.27
C ALA A 51 -11.36 3.82 -16.51
N GLY A 52 -10.56 3.57 -15.46
CA GLY A 52 -9.36 2.74 -15.50
C GLY A 52 -9.62 1.23 -15.43
N GLY A 53 -10.87 0.78 -15.25
CA GLY A 53 -11.18 -0.64 -15.07
C GLY A 53 -10.64 -1.23 -13.75
N VAL A 54 -10.49 -0.39 -12.72
CA VAL A 54 -9.98 -0.81 -11.41
C VAL A 54 -11.05 -1.59 -10.65
N GLY A 55 -10.82 -2.87 -10.45
CA GLY A 55 -11.69 -3.74 -9.65
C GLY A 55 -11.26 -3.83 -8.18
N VAL A 56 -9.97 -3.66 -7.93
CA VAL A 56 -9.38 -3.69 -6.57
C VAL A 56 -8.44 -2.51 -6.42
N VAL A 57 -8.55 -1.80 -5.29
CA VAL A 57 -7.62 -0.73 -4.93
C VAL A 57 -7.14 -0.92 -3.50
N VAL A 58 -5.83 -0.80 -3.30
CA VAL A 58 -5.21 -0.75 -1.99
C VAL A 58 -5.13 0.71 -1.56
N ALA A 59 -5.90 1.06 -0.53
CA ALA A 59 -5.93 2.38 0.07
C ALA A 59 -4.79 2.51 1.09
N ALA A 60 -3.74 3.20 0.69
CA ALA A 60 -2.54 3.36 1.50
C ALA A 60 -2.72 4.53 2.48
N VAL A 61 -2.70 4.22 3.77
CA VAL A 61 -2.66 5.24 4.83
C VAL A 61 -1.21 5.55 5.15
N PHE A 62 -0.76 6.70 4.66
CA PHE A 62 0.56 7.26 4.92
C PHE A 62 0.50 8.29 6.05
N THR A 63 1.55 8.38 6.87
CA THR A 63 1.65 9.40 7.91
C THR A 63 2.79 10.38 7.62
N PRO A 64 2.49 11.66 7.35
CA PRO A 64 3.51 12.68 7.16
C PRO A 64 4.40 12.86 8.40
N SER A 65 5.69 13.12 8.17
CA SER A 65 6.70 13.22 9.24
C SER A 65 6.46 14.34 10.26
N ILE A 66 5.64 15.34 9.92
CA ILE A 66 5.22 16.38 10.87
C ILE A 66 4.45 15.82 12.07
N TYR A 67 3.89 14.62 11.95
CA TYR A 67 3.16 13.93 13.02
C TYR A 67 4.04 12.98 13.85
N PHE A 68 5.33 12.89 13.54
CA PHE A 68 6.25 12.00 14.27
C PHE A 68 6.85 12.69 15.51
N PRO A 69 7.17 11.89 16.55
CA PRO A 69 6.76 10.49 16.74
C PRO A 69 5.38 10.36 17.41
N ASP A 70 4.88 11.41 18.05
CA ASP A 70 3.83 11.30 19.09
C ASP A 70 2.40 11.27 18.51
N ALA A 71 2.21 11.80 17.30
CA ALA A 71 0.89 11.92 16.68
C ALA A 71 0.67 10.96 15.50
N ALA A 72 1.61 10.06 15.20
CA ALA A 72 1.53 9.17 14.05
C ALA A 72 0.28 8.28 14.09
N LEU A 73 0.01 7.62 15.21
CA LEU A 73 -1.20 6.80 15.39
C LEU A 73 -2.47 7.65 15.28
N ARG A 74 -2.48 8.85 15.85
CA ARG A 74 -3.65 9.76 15.75
C ARG A 74 -3.92 10.15 14.31
N HIS A 75 -2.88 10.47 13.53
CA HIS A 75 -3.04 10.79 12.11
C HIS A 75 -3.59 9.59 11.32
N ALA A 76 -3.06 8.38 11.56
CA ALA A 76 -3.57 7.17 10.94
C ALA A 76 -5.06 6.93 11.27
N VAL A 77 -5.47 7.17 12.52
CA VAL A 77 -6.89 7.07 12.95
C VAL A 77 -7.76 8.09 12.22
N TRP A 78 -7.33 9.35 12.09
CA TRP A 78 -8.07 10.36 11.32
C TRP A 78 -8.22 9.95 9.85
N SER A 79 -7.14 9.45 9.23
CA SER A 79 -7.17 8.99 7.83
C SER A 79 -8.12 7.81 7.63
N LEU A 80 -8.09 6.84 8.54
CA LEU A 80 -8.97 5.67 8.49
C LEU A 80 -10.43 6.06 8.72
N ASP A 81 -10.73 6.92 9.70
CA ASP A 81 -12.09 7.40 9.96
C ASP A 81 -12.66 8.11 8.73
N ALA A 82 -11.88 9.04 8.15
CA ALA A 82 -12.28 9.76 6.96
C ALA A 82 -12.57 8.84 5.77
N LEU A 83 -11.68 7.87 5.52
CA LEU A 83 -11.81 6.90 4.45
C LEU A 83 -13.02 5.97 4.65
N LEU A 84 -13.16 5.39 5.84
CA LEU A 84 -14.23 4.45 6.13
C LEU A 84 -15.62 5.11 6.05
N ALA A 85 -15.75 6.35 6.52
CA ALA A 85 -17.00 7.11 6.38
C ALA A 85 -17.36 7.32 4.90
N GLU A 86 -16.41 7.71 4.04
CA GLU A 86 -16.69 7.86 2.60
C GLU A 86 -16.98 6.52 1.90
N ILE A 87 -16.36 5.42 2.33
CA ILE A 87 -16.71 4.08 1.82
C ILE A 87 -18.16 3.73 2.21
N ASP A 88 -18.57 3.98 3.46
CA ASP A 88 -19.92 3.70 3.94
C ASP A 88 -20.96 4.54 3.20
N ASP A 89 -20.68 5.81 2.93
CA ASP A 89 -21.56 6.70 2.16
C ASP A 89 -21.68 6.27 0.68
N ASN A 90 -20.68 5.55 0.16
CA ASN A 90 -20.62 5.08 -1.23
C ASN A 90 -20.73 3.55 -1.37
N ARG A 91 -21.31 2.84 -0.39
CA ARG A 91 -21.41 1.37 -0.33
C ARG A 91 -22.07 0.67 -1.52
N ASN A 92 -22.75 1.41 -2.38
CA ASN A 92 -23.32 0.87 -3.62
C ASN A 92 -22.26 0.70 -4.74
N ASP A 93 -21.14 1.40 -4.63
CA ASP A 93 -20.12 1.51 -5.67
C ASP A 93 -18.76 0.95 -5.24
N ILE A 94 -18.49 0.94 -3.93
CA ILE A 94 -17.22 0.56 -3.34
C ILE A 94 -17.45 -0.09 -1.98
N GLU A 95 -16.60 -1.05 -1.60
CA GLU A 95 -16.76 -1.75 -0.33
C GLU A 95 -15.41 -2.23 0.21
N LEU A 96 -15.24 -2.22 1.55
CA LEU A 96 -14.06 -2.72 2.21
C LEU A 96 -13.99 -4.24 2.14
N ALA A 97 -12.91 -4.78 1.56
CA ALA A 97 -12.61 -6.20 1.52
C ALA A 97 -11.64 -6.59 2.65
N ARG A 98 -11.94 -7.68 3.33
CA ARG A 98 -11.11 -8.26 4.40
C ARG A 98 -10.58 -9.64 4.06
N SER A 99 -11.00 -10.21 2.94
CA SER A 99 -10.62 -11.53 2.44
C SER A 99 -10.71 -11.59 0.92
N VAL A 100 -10.11 -12.62 0.32
CA VAL A 100 -10.27 -12.91 -1.12
C VAL A 100 -11.74 -13.13 -1.48
N ALA A 101 -12.49 -13.83 -0.63
CA ALA A 101 -13.92 -14.05 -0.85
C ALA A 101 -14.72 -12.73 -0.87
N ASP A 102 -14.32 -11.73 -0.06
CA ASP A 102 -14.91 -10.39 -0.14
C ASP A 102 -14.60 -9.72 -1.47
N VAL A 103 -13.34 -9.75 -1.93
CA VAL A 103 -12.94 -9.18 -3.22
C VAL A 103 -13.79 -9.78 -4.35
N GLU A 104 -13.90 -11.10 -4.40
CA GLU A 104 -14.68 -11.80 -5.42
C GLU A 104 -16.17 -11.45 -5.35
N ARG A 105 -16.73 -11.39 -4.15
CA ARG A 105 -18.13 -11.02 -3.92
C ARG A 105 -18.41 -9.59 -4.36
N ILE A 106 -17.57 -8.65 -3.95
CA ILE A 106 -17.69 -7.20 -4.25
C ILE A 106 -17.60 -6.99 -5.77
N ASN A 107 -16.61 -7.60 -6.43
CA ASN A 107 -16.42 -7.46 -7.87
C ASN A 107 -17.57 -8.11 -8.67
N ARG A 108 -18.14 -9.24 -8.21
CA ARG A 108 -19.35 -9.81 -8.84
C ARG A 108 -20.56 -8.87 -8.76
N GLN A 109 -20.60 -7.96 -7.79
CA GLN A 109 -21.62 -6.94 -7.66
C GLN A 109 -21.32 -5.69 -8.50
N GLY A 110 -20.24 -5.66 -9.26
CA GLY A 110 -19.80 -4.50 -10.05
C GLY A 110 -19.23 -3.35 -9.24
N LYS A 111 -18.86 -3.60 -7.97
CA LYS A 111 -18.26 -2.61 -7.08
C LYS A 111 -16.73 -2.72 -7.07
N VAL A 112 -16.08 -1.64 -6.64
CA VAL A 112 -14.64 -1.63 -6.36
C VAL A 112 -14.37 -2.20 -4.97
N ALA A 113 -13.47 -3.18 -4.88
CA ALA A 113 -13.01 -3.72 -3.60
C ALA A 113 -11.85 -2.88 -3.06
N VAL A 114 -11.95 -2.40 -1.83
CA VAL A 114 -10.87 -1.67 -1.14
C VAL A 114 -10.18 -2.56 -0.14
N LEU A 115 -8.85 -2.62 -0.20
CA LEU A 115 -8.01 -3.20 0.83
C LEU A 115 -7.33 -2.07 1.61
N LEU A 116 -7.37 -2.11 2.94
CA LEU A 116 -6.65 -1.13 3.76
C LEU A 116 -5.18 -1.51 3.87
N ALA A 117 -4.31 -0.54 3.62
CA ALA A 117 -2.88 -0.63 3.86
C ALA A 117 -2.39 0.49 4.78
N LEU A 118 -1.32 0.21 5.51
CA LEU A 118 -0.55 1.21 6.22
C LEU A 118 0.82 1.32 5.56
N GLU A 119 1.19 2.51 5.12
CA GLU A 119 2.48 2.80 4.53
C GLU A 119 3.40 3.45 5.55
N GLY A 120 4.39 2.67 6.01
CA GLY A 120 5.22 3.00 7.16
C GLY A 120 4.59 2.56 8.48
N ALA A 121 5.42 1.97 9.34
CA ALA A 121 4.98 1.37 10.62
C ALA A 121 5.06 2.34 11.80
N GLU A 122 5.29 3.63 11.58
CA GLU A 122 5.37 4.64 12.64
C GLU A 122 4.11 4.69 13.52
N PRO A 123 2.88 4.51 12.99
CA PRO A 123 1.68 4.46 13.82
C PRO A 123 1.62 3.28 14.80
N LEU A 124 2.43 2.24 14.61
CA LEU A 124 2.46 1.09 15.52
C LEU A 124 3.14 1.41 16.86
N GLY A 125 4.01 2.43 16.88
CA GLY A 125 4.77 2.77 18.09
C GLY A 125 5.76 1.66 18.47
N GLN A 126 5.88 1.38 19.78
CA GLN A 126 6.89 0.46 20.33
C GLN A 126 6.38 -0.98 20.53
N ASP A 127 5.11 -1.24 20.25
CA ASP A 127 4.49 -2.54 20.43
C ASP A 127 3.54 -2.90 19.28
N LEU A 128 3.09 -4.14 19.26
CA LEU A 128 2.24 -4.65 18.18
C LEU A 128 0.73 -4.63 18.49
N SER A 129 0.30 -3.95 19.56
CA SER A 129 -1.12 -3.84 19.91
C SER A 129 -1.89 -3.02 18.86
N ALA A 130 -1.26 -1.93 18.39
CA ALA A 130 -1.83 -1.13 17.32
C ALA A 130 -2.01 -1.92 16.01
N LEU A 131 -1.04 -2.78 15.63
CA LEU A 131 -1.18 -3.67 14.48
C LEU A 131 -2.42 -4.58 14.60
N ARG A 132 -2.60 -5.22 15.77
CA ARG A 132 -3.75 -6.09 16.02
C ARG A 132 -5.08 -5.33 15.98
N LEU A 133 -5.10 -4.10 16.51
CA LEU A 133 -6.28 -3.25 16.48
C LEU A 133 -6.62 -2.81 15.04
N LEU A 134 -5.64 -2.33 14.29
CA LEU A 134 -5.80 -1.94 12.89
C LEU A 134 -6.24 -3.12 12.02
N HIS A 135 -5.71 -4.34 12.26
CA HIS A 135 -6.18 -5.54 11.59
C HIS A 135 -7.68 -5.81 11.85
N ARG A 136 -8.17 -5.62 13.07
CA ARG A 136 -9.61 -5.75 13.39
C ARG A 136 -10.45 -4.71 12.66
N LEU A 137 -9.91 -3.50 12.43
CA LEU A 137 -10.54 -2.46 11.62
C LEU A 137 -10.52 -2.76 10.12
N GLY A 138 -9.70 -3.71 9.67
CA GLY A 138 -9.66 -4.15 8.27
C GLY A 138 -8.31 -4.04 7.59
N LEU A 139 -7.23 -3.65 8.28
CA LEU A 139 -5.88 -3.62 7.71
C LEU A 139 -5.48 -5.00 7.18
N ARG A 140 -5.01 -5.05 5.92
CA ARG A 140 -4.58 -6.29 5.26
C ARG A 140 -3.21 -6.21 4.61
N MET A 141 -2.59 -5.04 4.59
CA MET A 141 -1.24 -4.86 4.07
C MET A 141 -0.50 -3.80 4.91
N LEU A 142 0.81 -3.95 5.05
CA LEU A 142 1.64 -3.01 5.78
C LEU A 142 3.08 -3.05 5.26
N SER A 143 3.68 -1.87 4.97
CA SER A 143 5.12 -1.70 4.85
C SER A 143 5.73 -1.27 6.18
N LEU A 144 6.87 -1.87 6.58
CA LEU A 144 7.49 -1.57 7.88
C LEU A 144 8.24 -0.24 7.88
N THR A 145 8.56 0.26 6.70
CA THR A 145 9.22 1.55 6.47
C THR A 145 8.47 2.31 5.40
N TRP A 146 8.47 3.63 5.52
CA TRP A 146 8.49 4.53 4.39
C TRP A 146 9.95 4.86 4.10
N ALA A 147 10.30 5.94 3.48
CA ALA A 147 11.66 6.24 3.05
C ALA A 147 12.75 6.28 4.15
N ARG A 148 12.38 6.33 5.43
CA ARG A 148 13.28 6.56 6.57
C ARG A 148 13.44 5.32 7.44
N ARG A 149 14.41 5.38 8.36
CA ARG A 149 14.50 4.43 9.47
C ARG A 149 13.28 4.54 10.38
N THR A 150 12.68 3.41 10.69
CA THR A 150 11.64 3.26 11.71
C THR A 150 12.18 2.40 12.88
N LEU A 151 11.34 2.14 13.88
CA LEU A 151 11.68 1.16 14.91
C LEU A 151 11.80 -0.27 14.36
N PHE A 152 11.26 -0.53 13.17
CA PHE A 152 11.11 -1.87 12.59
C PHE A 152 12.20 -2.20 11.56
N GLY A 153 12.73 -1.20 10.85
CA GLY A 153 13.73 -1.39 9.80
C GLY A 153 14.23 -0.08 9.22
N VAL A 154 15.05 -0.19 8.19
CA VAL A 154 15.66 0.94 7.47
C VAL A 154 14.95 1.14 6.14
N GLY A 155 14.60 2.37 5.83
CA GLY A 155 14.01 2.76 4.55
C GLY A 155 15.05 3.05 3.46
N ASP A 156 14.58 3.18 2.23
CA ASP A 156 15.39 3.31 1.02
C ASP A 156 16.10 4.66 0.86
N TRP A 157 15.78 5.68 1.65
CA TRP A 157 16.49 6.99 1.65
C TRP A 157 17.64 7.06 2.65
N GLU A 158 17.81 6.07 3.50
CA GLU A 158 18.89 6.00 4.49
C GLU A 158 20.15 5.36 3.87
N HIS A 159 20.73 6.04 2.87
CA HIS A 159 21.80 5.48 2.01
C HIS A 159 23.07 5.05 2.75
N ASP A 160 23.37 5.68 3.88
CA ASP A 160 24.53 5.39 4.70
C ASP A 160 24.24 4.35 5.81
N ASP A 161 22.98 4.03 6.03
CA ASP A 161 22.56 3.07 7.03
C ASP A 161 22.51 1.65 6.45
N ARG A 162 23.44 0.81 6.87
CA ARG A 162 23.54 -0.59 6.45
C ARG A 162 22.73 -1.54 7.34
N GLY A 163 21.91 -1.00 8.24
CA GLY A 163 20.98 -1.80 9.04
C GLY A 163 19.86 -2.38 8.18
N GLY A 164 19.35 -3.51 8.64
CA GLY A 164 18.18 -4.18 8.05
C GLY A 164 16.99 -4.15 9.02
N LEU A 165 16.29 -5.28 9.08
CA LEU A 165 15.15 -5.48 9.95
C LEU A 165 15.58 -5.58 11.43
N THR A 166 14.98 -4.80 12.29
CA THR A 166 15.28 -4.83 13.73
C THR A 166 14.65 -6.06 14.41
N ALA A 167 15.00 -6.29 15.69
CA ALA A 167 14.39 -7.38 16.46
C ALA A 167 12.86 -7.21 16.60
N ILE A 168 12.36 -5.97 16.79
CA ILE A 168 10.91 -5.71 16.81
C ILE A 168 10.32 -5.84 15.39
N GLY A 169 11.07 -5.50 14.35
CA GLY A 169 10.69 -5.70 12.95
C GLY A 169 10.46 -7.18 12.63
N ARG A 170 11.36 -8.07 13.04
CA ARG A 170 11.18 -9.53 12.88
C ARG A 170 9.92 -10.04 13.62
N ARG A 171 9.66 -9.51 14.80
CA ARG A 171 8.41 -9.81 15.54
C ARG A 171 7.18 -9.28 14.82
N ALA A 172 7.26 -8.10 14.19
CA ALA A 172 6.17 -7.55 13.40
C ALA A 172 5.86 -8.42 12.18
N VAL A 173 6.88 -8.86 11.42
CA VAL A 173 6.70 -9.80 10.29
C VAL A 173 6.02 -11.08 10.74
N ALA A 174 6.48 -11.69 11.83
CA ALA A 174 5.86 -12.90 12.39
C ALA A 174 4.38 -12.67 12.78
N GLU A 175 4.06 -11.54 13.41
CA GLU A 175 2.69 -11.19 13.79
C GLU A 175 1.82 -10.88 12.57
N MET A 176 2.34 -10.19 11.55
CA MET A 176 1.65 -9.97 10.28
C MET A 176 1.31 -11.31 9.61
N ASN A 177 2.26 -12.23 9.54
CA ASN A 177 2.03 -13.58 9.00
C ASN A 177 0.93 -14.32 9.78
N ARG A 178 0.94 -14.23 11.12
CA ARG A 178 -0.09 -14.84 11.98
C ARG A 178 -1.48 -14.26 11.75
N LEU A 179 -1.56 -12.95 11.51
CA LEU A 179 -2.82 -12.23 11.29
C LEU A 179 -3.32 -12.32 9.84
N GLY A 180 -2.48 -12.76 8.89
CA GLY A 180 -2.80 -12.70 7.46
C GLY A 180 -2.71 -11.28 6.89
N VAL A 181 -1.86 -10.42 7.48
CA VAL A 181 -1.50 -9.11 6.93
C VAL A 181 -0.32 -9.29 5.98
N VAL A 182 -0.47 -8.84 4.75
CA VAL A 182 0.56 -8.94 3.71
C VAL A 182 1.71 -8.00 4.05
N VAL A 183 2.94 -8.50 3.97
CA VAL A 183 4.16 -7.69 4.15
C VAL A 183 4.54 -7.08 2.80
N ASP A 184 4.66 -5.74 2.79
CA ASP A 184 5.08 -4.96 1.64
C ASP A 184 6.50 -4.45 1.85
N VAL A 185 7.39 -4.69 0.89
CA VAL A 185 8.79 -4.22 0.92
C VAL A 185 9.02 -2.93 0.13
N SER A 186 7.97 -2.33 -0.42
CA SER A 186 8.10 -0.99 -0.99
C SER A 186 8.63 -0.03 0.07
N HIS A 187 9.57 0.85 -0.30
CA HIS A 187 10.28 1.74 0.60
C HIS A 187 11.28 1.10 1.57
N ALA A 188 11.44 -0.21 1.57
CA ALA A 188 12.49 -0.83 2.37
C ALA A 188 13.88 -0.66 1.73
N SER A 189 14.93 -0.50 2.54
CA SER A 189 16.30 -0.66 2.05
C SER A 189 16.51 -2.08 1.52
N ASP A 190 17.54 -2.29 0.70
CA ASP A 190 17.84 -3.62 0.16
C ASP A 190 18.08 -4.65 1.28
N GLU A 191 18.76 -4.24 2.35
CA GLU A 191 19.01 -5.07 3.53
C GLU A 191 17.70 -5.40 4.27
N THR A 192 16.84 -4.40 4.49
CA THR A 192 15.54 -4.60 5.14
C THR A 192 14.64 -5.51 4.30
N ALA A 193 14.62 -5.33 2.97
CA ALA A 193 13.83 -6.18 2.08
C ALA A 193 14.29 -7.63 2.11
N ARG A 194 15.62 -7.90 2.08
CA ARG A 194 16.17 -9.26 2.21
C ARG A 194 15.82 -9.88 3.55
N ASP A 195 16.01 -9.15 4.63
CA ASP A 195 15.69 -9.63 5.99
C ASP A 195 14.20 -9.95 6.16
N ILE A 196 13.30 -9.16 5.54
CA ILE A 196 11.85 -9.44 5.52
C ILE A 196 11.56 -10.72 4.75
N LEU A 197 12.16 -10.89 3.56
CA LEU A 197 11.98 -12.07 2.72
C LEU A 197 12.47 -13.35 3.42
N GLU A 198 13.57 -13.25 4.17
CA GLU A 198 14.08 -14.35 4.99
C GLU A 198 13.16 -14.66 6.20
N ALA A 199 12.64 -13.63 6.87
CA ALA A 199 11.85 -13.77 8.08
C ALA A 199 10.40 -14.19 7.81
N SER A 200 9.86 -13.91 6.61
CA SER A 200 8.44 -14.16 6.30
C SER A 200 8.19 -15.61 5.91
N ALA A 201 7.22 -16.23 6.59
CA ALA A 201 6.71 -17.55 6.23
C ALA A 201 5.56 -17.50 5.20
N LYS A 202 5.22 -16.31 4.69
CA LYS A 202 4.14 -16.04 3.73
C LYS A 202 4.67 -15.24 2.56
N PRO A 203 3.97 -15.24 1.40
CA PRO A 203 4.33 -14.39 0.28
C PRO A 203 4.52 -12.93 0.70
N VAL A 204 5.58 -12.31 0.17
CA VAL A 204 5.92 -10.91 0.38
C VAL A 204 5.71 -10.18 -0.94
N ILE A 205 5.24 -8.93 -0.91
CA ILE A 205 5.03 -8.15 -2.13
C ILE A 205 5.87 -6.87 -2.13
N ALA A 206 6.02 -6.28 -3.31
CA ALA A 206 6.30 -4.87 -3.45
C ALA A 206 5.10 -4.22 -4.12
N SER A 207 4.34 -3.42 -3.39
CA SER A 207 3.09 -2.83 -3.89
C SER A 207 3.32 -1.83 -5.03
N HIS A 208 4.45 -1.10 -4.99
CA HIS A 208 4.80 -0.07 -5.97
C HIS A 208 6.32 0.10 -6.09
N ALA A 209 6.93 -0.59 -7.05
CA ALA A 209 8.35 -0.52 -7.35
C ALA A 209 8.62 -0.92 -8.81
N ASN A 210 9.79 -0.54 -9.34
CA ASN A 210 10.27 -0.95 -10.67
C ASN A 210 11.60 -1.70 -10.55
N ALA A 211 12.17 -2.15 -11.68
CA ALA A 211 13.45 -2.84 -11.72
C ALA A 211 14.61 -1.84 -11.73
N ARG A 212 15.54 -1.95 -10.77
CA ARG A 212 16.74 -1.10 -10.69
C ARG A 212 17.66 -1.28 -11.88
N ALA A 213 17.68 -2.46 -12.48
CA ALA A 213 18.46 -2.73 -13.69
C ALA A 213 18.02 -1.89 -14.89
N LEU A 214 16.75 -1.44 -14.93
CA LEU A 214 16.23 -0.57 -15.99
C LEU A 214 16.42 0.91 -15.65
N ARG A 215 16.28 1.29 -14.40
CA ARG A 215 16.49 2.64 -13.88
C ARG A 215 17.15 2.56 -12.52
N ASN A 216 18.41 2.97 -12.45
CA ASN A 216 19.17 2.97 -11.19
C ASN A 216 18.66 4.05 -10.24
N HIS A 217 17.68 3.68 -9.44
CA HIS A 217 17.06 4.54 -8.43
C HIS A 217 16.87 3.75 -7.12
N PRO A 218 17.11 4.31 -5.92
CA PRO A 218 16.97 3.61 -4.64
C PRO A 218 15.59 2.99 -4.42
N ARG A 219 14.53 3.63 -4.94
CA ARG A 219 13.15 3.13 -4.88
C ARG A 219 12.90 1.88 -5.72
N ASN A 220 13.78 1.58 -6.68
CA ASN A 220 13.65 0.41 -7.54
C ASN A 220 14.36 -0.79 -6.91
N LEU A 221 13.78 -1.97 -7.13
CA LEU A 221 14.25 -3.23 -6.57
C LEU A 221 15.44 -3.78 -7.36
N THR A 222 16.38 -4.39 -6.66
CA THR A 222 17.40 -5.21 -7.31
C THR A 222 16.78 -6.47 -7.91
N ASP A 223 17.41 -7.04 -8.93
CA ASP A 223 17.01 -8.31 -9.53
C ASP A 223 16.95 -9.44 -8.49
N GLU A 224 17.85 -9.40 -7.51
CA GLU A 224 17.88 -10.37 -6.40
C GLU A 224 16.57 -10.30 -5.60
N VAL A 225 16.17 -9.11 -5.17
CA VAL A 225 14.93 -8.91 -4.40
C VAL A 225 13.70 -9.28 -5.23
N ILE A 226 13.65 -8.91 -6.53
CA ILE A 226 12.55 -9.30 -7.42
C ILE A 226 12.42 -10.82 -7.51
N ARG A 227 13.54 -11.55 -7.70
CA ARG A 227 13.53 -13.02 -7.74
C ARG A 227 13.12 -13.64 -6.41
N ALA A 228 13.54 -13.05 -5.29
CA ALA A 228 13.14 -13.53 -3.95
C ALA A 228 11.65 -13.33 -3.69
N ILE A 229 11.07 -12.17 -4.09
CA ILE A 229 9.62 -11.93 -4.05
C ILE A 229 8.90 -12.99 -4.88
N ALA A 230 9.31 -13.22 -6.12
CA ALA A 230 8.71 -14.23 -6.99
C ALA A 230 8.80 -15.65 -6.37
N SER A 231 9.95 -16.00 -5.79
CA SER A 231 10.16 -17.30 -5.13
C SER A 231 9.29 -17.47 -3.88
N SER A 232 8.94 -16.38 -3.19
CA SER A 232 7.99 -16.41 -2.07
C SER A 232 6.53 -16.62 -2.50
N GLY A 233 6.24 -16.55 -3.82
CA GLY A 233 4.88 -16.52 -4.37
C GLY A 233 4.24 -15.14 -4.34
N GLY A 234 5.04 -14.09 -4.17
CA GLY A 234 4.60 -12.69 -4.15
C GLY A 234 4.51 -12.05 -5.53
N VAL A 235 4.20 -10.76 -5.53
CA VAL A 235 4.05 -9.95 -6.74
C VAL A 235 4.74 -8.59 -6.58
N VAL A 236 5.10 -7.98 -7.71
CA VAL A 236 5.59 -6.60 -7.78
C VAL A 236 4.61 -5.77 -8.58
N GLY A 237 4.08 -4.71 -7.97
CA GLY A 237 3.27 -3.68 -8.63
C GLY A 237 4.18 -2.67 -9.32
N ALA A 238 3.99 -2.47 -10.61
CA ALA A 238 4.71 -1.43 -11.34
C ALA A 238 4.22 -0.04 -10.94
N VAL A 239 5.16 0.89 -10.70
CA VAL A 239 4.83 2.27 -10.33
C VAL A 239 5.10 3.24 -11.48
N ALA A 240 4.10 4.09 -11.78
CA ALA A 240 4.14 5.05 -12.88
C ALA A 240 4.69 6.43 -12.42
N VAL A 241 5.75 6.44 -11.62
CA VAL A 241 6.45 7.68 -11.22
C VAL A 241 7.61 7.91 -12.22
N ALA A 242 7.59 9.04 -12.92
CA ALA A 242 8.54 9.32 -14.00
C ALA A 242 10.01 9.10 -13.57
N ASN A 243 10.42 9.64 -12.44
CA ASN A 243 11.80 9.52 -11.92
C ASN A 243 12.24 8.07 -11.61
N PHE A 244 11.29 7.13 -11.46
CA PHE A 244 11.58 5.72 -11.21
C PHE A 244 11.61 4.90 -12.52
N ILE A 245 11.28 5.53 -13.64
CA ILE A 245 11.21 4.91 -14.97
C ILE A 245 12.29 5.46 -15.89
N SER A 246 12.49 6.78 -15.93
CA SER A 246 13.39 7.48 -16.84
C SER A 246 14.22 8.56 -16.13
N GLU A 247 15.29 8.98 -16.76
CA GLU A 247 16.10 10.15 -16.35
C GLU A 247 15.62 11.47 -17.01
N GLU A 248 14.67 11.38 -17.94
CA GLU A 248 14.10 12.51 -18.67
C GLU A 248 12.83 13.07 -18.00
#